data_2c543374776d9f5efffbf96cd3651d8b
#
_entry.id   2c543374776d9f5efffbf96cd3651d8b
#
_cell.length_a   1.000
_cell.length_b   1.000
_cell.length_c   1.000
_cell.angle_alpha   90.00
_cell.angle_beta   90.00
_cell.angle_gamma   90.00
#
_symmetry.space_group_name_H-M   'P 1'
#
loop_
_entity.id
_entity.type
_entity.pdbx_description
1 polymer ?
#
loop_
_entity_poly.entity_id
_entity_poly.type
_entity_poly.pdbx_seq_one_letter_code
_entity_poly.pdbx_strand_id
1 'polypeptide(L)'
;MAQLMEMMRVTLFGSRNDAAASGKGASFDPARDIPSLAGKVVLITGAAGDLGRTAAVQLARYGNPARLYVADLPRGPDEKEELIGRIEREAYETTEEKGSEAQSDKSNSGSRGGAKSRTEFRFLDLDLGSLETVRACAAEFLVREERLDVLVLNAGIIRVAAGTTREGYESHFGINYIGHALLSRLLIPTLVQTAEQLHSDARIVVVSSEGHAMAPKGGIQFDKVKTPCAKMSYTQRYGQSKLALIGLTKQLARRYPQVKVAAVHPGRVVTGMAYSLSKESLLVRITGPLAPLICVPLATGVRNHLWAATSPDVVSGKYYEPVGVPDKESAMAKDDGLSDQLWEWTEKEL
;
A
#
# COMPACT_ATOMS: atom_id res chain seq x y z
N MET A 1 21.81 8.36 21.06
CA MET A 1 21.43 9.76 20.79
C MET A 1 20.79 9.95 19.42
N ALA A 2 21.44 9.59 18.31
CA ALA A 2 20.87 9.75 16.97
C ALA A 2 19.49 9.10 16.80
N GLN A 3 19.30 7.86 17.23
CA GLN A 3 18.01 7.16 17.17
C GLN A 3 16.91 7.83 18.01
N LEU A 4 17.26 8.37 19.18
CA LEU A 4 16.32 9.13 20.03
C LEU A 4 15.92 10.45 19.36
N MET A 5 16.87 11.15 18.74
CA MET A 5 16.60 12.38 17.99
C MET A 5 15.74 12.08 16.75
N GLU A 6 15.98 10.97 16.06
CA GLU A 6 15.17 10.55 14.92
C GLU A 6 13.75 10.16 15.32
N MET A 7 13.59 9.40 16.42
CA MET A 7 12.28 9.13 17.03
C MET A 7 11.55 10.42 17.42
N MET A 8 12.24 11.38 18.04
CA MET A 8 11.65 12.67 18.39
C MET A 8 11.26 13.47 17.13
N ARG A 9 12.10 13.48 16.10
CA ARG A 9 11.79 14.11 14.82
C ARG A 9 10.54 13.51 14.18
N VAL A 10 10.47 12.18 14.10
CA VAL A 10 9.30 11.47 13.56
C VAL A 10 8.06 11.71 14.41
N THR A 11 8.19 11.75 15.75
CA THR A 11 7.05 11.96 16.67
C THR A 11 6.53 13.40 16.64
N LEU A 12 7.41 14.39 16.57
CA LEU A 12 7.05 15.81 16.68
C LEU A 12 6.78 16.47 15.33
N PHE A 13 7.56 16.13 14.31
CA PHE A 13 7.54 16.85 13.05
C PHE A 13 7.07 16.00 11.86
N GLY A 14 7.02 14.64 11.96
CA GLY A 14 6.59 13.71 10.92
C GLY A 14 6.82 14.17 9.49
N SER A 15 6.51 13.39 8.51
CA SER A 15 6.45 13.89 7.15
C SER A 15 5.16 14.70 6.96
N ARG A 16 5.25 16.03 7.17
CA ARG A 16 4.20 16.92 6.67
C ARG A 16 4.17 16.81 5.15
N ASN A 17 2.99 16.89 4.56
CA ASN A 17 2.83 17.07 3.11
C ASN A 17 3.43 18.40 2.59
N ASP A 18 4.45 18.88 3.23
CA ASP A 18 5.18 20.12 2.90
C ASP A 18 6.13 19.97 1.69
N ALA A 19 6.03 18.81 0.98
CA ALA A 19 6.73 18.69 -0.30
C ALA A 19 6.33 19.80 -1.27
N ALA A 20 5.06 20.20 -1.27
CA ALA A 20 4.59 21.38 -2.03
C ALA A 20 5.13 22.70 -1.45
N ALA A 21 5.27 22.80 -0.12
CA ALA A 21 5.79 24.00 0.55
C ALA A 21 7.32 24.09 0.50
N SER A 22 8.04 22.96 0.42
CA SER A 22 9.51 22.90 0.35
C SER A 22 10.07 22.86 -1.08
N GLY A 23 9.22 22.78 -2.10
CA GLY A 23 9.63 22.68 -3.50
C GLY A 23 10.34 21.36 -3.88
N LYS A 24 10.34 20.36 -3.00
CA LYS A 24 11.08 19.09 -3.17
C LYS A 24 10.20 17.87 -3.50
N GLY A 25 8.88 18.02 -3.54
CA GLY A 25 7.95 16.93 -3.85
C GLY A 25 7.26 17.12 -5.21
N ALA A 26 6.75 16.03 -5.77
CA ALA A 26 5.96 16.07 -6.98
C ALA A 26 4.58 16.68 -6.72
N SER A 27 4.20 17.65 -7.55
CA SER A 27 2.80 18.10 -7.62
C SER A 27 2.01 17.05 -8.38
N PHE A 28 1.45 16.07 -7.67
CA PHE A 28 0.69 14.97 -8.28
C PHE A 28 -0.81 15.15 -8.07
N ASP A 29 -1.52 15.25 -9.18
CA ASP A 29 -2.98 15.28 -9.25
C ASP A 29 -3.47 14.01 -9.96
N PRO A 30 -4.22 13.11 -9.29
CA PRO A 30 -4.68 11.87 -9.90
C PRO A 30 -5.44 12.06 -11.21
N ALA A 31 -6.25 13.12 -11.32
CA ALA A 31 -7.05 13.38 -12.52
C ALA A 31 -6.20 13.76 -13.75
N ARG A 32 -5.05 14.39 -13.52
CA ARG A 32 -4.15 14.86 -14.58
C ARG A 32 -3.02 13.89 -14.86
N ASP A 33 -2.49 13.27 -13.79
CA ASP A 33 -1.16 12.63 -13.83
C ASP A 33 -1.23 11.10 -13.89
N ILE A 34 -2.40 10.48 -13.63
CA ILE A 34 -2.58 9.04 -13.84
C ILE A 34 -2.74 8.79 -15.35
N PRO A 35 -1.79 8.08 -16.00
CA PRO A 35 -1.92 7.73 -17.41
C PRO A 35 -3.00 6.68 -17.63
N SER A 36 -3.38 6.44 -18.88
CA SER A 36 -4.24 5.32 -19.21
C SER A 36 -3.60 3.99 -18.80
N LEU A 37 -4.34 3.21 -18.04
CA LEU A 37 -4.00 1.84 -17.65
C LEU A 37 -4.83 0.81 -18.47
N ALA A 38 -5.42 1.24 -19.58
CA ALA A 38 -6.23 0.36 -20.41
C ALA A 38 -5.46 -0.93 -20.79
N GLY A 39 -6.12 -2.07 -20.64
CA GLY A 39 -5.52 -3.39 -20.87
C GLY A 39 -4.63 -3.90 -19.73
N LYS A 40 -4.34 -3.10 -18.70
CA LYS A 40 -3.49 -3.47 -17.57
C LYS A 40 -4.28 -4.19 -16.47
N VAL A 41 -3.56 -5.00 -15.67
CA VAL A 41 -4.07 -5.73 -14.51
C VAL A 41 -3.40 -5.19 -13.26
N VAL A 42 -4.21 -4.83 -12.27
CA VAL A 42 -3.77 -4.29 -10.97
C VAL A 42 -4.23 -5.19 -9.84
N LEU A 43 -3.38 -5.44 -8.86
CA LEU A 43 -3.73 -6.14 -7.62
C LEU A 43 -3.35 -5.27 -6.41
N ILE A 44 -4.30 -5.08 -5.48
CA ILE A 44 -4.10 -4.28 -4.27
C ILE A 44 -4.46 -5.11 -3.04
N THR A 45 -3.53 -5.26 -2.10
CA THR A 45 -3.81 -5.91 -0.82
C THR A 45 -4.40 -4.92 0.19
N GLY A 46 -5.34 -5.38 1.02
CA GLY A 46 -6.01 -4.52 2.00
C GLY A 46 -6.92 -3.46 1.35
N ALA A 47 -7.50 -3.80 0.20
CA ALA A 47 -8.28 -2.85 -0.59
C ALA A 47 -9.72 -2.65 -0.08
N ALA A 48 -10.16 -3.37 0.95
CA ALA A 48 -11.36 -3.03 1.71
C ALA A 48 -11.14 -1.86 2.69
N GLY A 49 -9.89 -1.65 3.13
CA GLY A 49 -9.50 -0.55 4.00
C GLY A 49 -9.40 0.80 3.28
N ASP A 50 -9.40 1.89 4.06
CA ASP A 50 -9.52 3.27 3.54
C ASP A 50 -8.51 3.61 2.45
N LEU A 51 -7.20 3.40 2.69
CA LEU A 51 -6.15 3.74 1.72
C LEU A 51 -6.20 2.85 0.48
N GLY A 52 -6.31 1.52 0.67
CA GLY A 52 -6.36 0.57 -0.44
C GLY A 52 -7.59 0.77 -1.32
N ARG A 53 -8.77 0.99 -0.71
CA ARG A 53 -10.01 1.28 -1.41
C ARG A 53 -9.92 2.60 -2.20
N THR A 54 -9.39 3.64 -1.56
CA THR A 54 -9.21 4.92 -2.26
C THR A 54 -8.23 4.80 -3.42
N ALA A 55 -7.15 4.00 -3.28
CA ALA A 55 -6.24 3.72 -4.39
C ALA A 55 -6.94 2.98 -5.53
N ALA A 56 -7.73 1.94 -5.22
CA ALA A 56 -8.52 1.19 -6.20
C ALA A 56 -9.49 2.10 -6.98
N VAL A 57 -10.27 2.92 -6.26
CA VAL A 57 -11.20 3.91 -6.82
C VAL A 57 -10.49 4.90 -7.76
N GLN A 58 -9.38 5.48 -7.34
CA GLN A 58 -8.66 6.49 -8.12
C GLN A 58 -7.99 5.88 -9.36
N LEU A 59 -7.38 4.69 -9.25
CA LEU A 59 -6.79 3.99 -10.40
C LEU A 59 -7.86 3.58 -11.41
N ALA A 60 -9.03 3.13 -10.96
CA ALA A 60 -10.13 2.81 -11.85
C ALA A 60 -10.72 4.05 -12.53
N ARG A 61 -10.97 5.11 -11.76
CA ARG A 61 -11.56 6.36 -12.25
C ARG A 61 -10.72 7.03 -13.33
N TYR A 62 -9.43 7.16 -13.09
CA TYR A 62 -8.55 7.96 -13.95
C TYR A 62 -7.69 7.12 -14.89
N GLY A 63 -7.24 5.93 -14.44
CA GLY A 63 -6.41 5.03 -15.24
C GLY A 63 -7.21 4.04 -16.07
N ASN A 64 -8.36 3.61 -15.56
CA ASN A 64 -9.24 2.63 -16.20
C ASN A 64 -8.52 1.32 -16.62
N PRO A 65 -7.86 0.59 -15.69
CA PRO A 65 -7.27 -0.70 -16.00
C PRO A 65 -8.33 -1.70 -16.47
N ALA A 66 -7.92 -2.72 -17.22
CA ALA A 66 -8.85 -3.77 -17.66
C ALA A 66 -9.44 -4.52 -16.45
N ARG A 67 -8.58 -4.88 -15.48
CA ARG A 67 -9.00 -5.58 -14.25
C ARG A 67 -8.27 -5.02 -13.03
N LEU A 68 -9.01 -4.95 -11.92
CA LEU A 68 -8.48 -4.57 -10.61
C LEU A 68 -8.91 -5.59 -9.57
N TYR A 69 -7.93 -6.28 -9.01
CA TYR A 69 -8.11 -7.26 -7.94
C TYR A 69 -8.04 -6.60 -6.57
N VAL A 70 -9.09 -6.80 -5.78
CA VAL A 70 -9.22 -6.41 -4.38
C VAL A 70 -8.87 -7.63 -3.52
N ALA A 71 -7.64 -7.71 -3.00
CA ALA A 71 -7.23 -8.79 -2.11
C ALA A 71 -7.36 -8.36 -0.65
N ASP A 72 -8.25 -9.03 0.11
CA ASP A 72 -8.56 -8.68 1.50
C ASP A 72 -8.99 -9.93 2.29
N LEU A 73 -9.16 -9.79 3.60
CA LEU A 73 -9.59 -10.88 4.48
C LEU A 73 -10.81 -11.59 3.90
N PRO A 74 -10.89 -12.92 4.05
CA PRO A 74 -12.01 -13.71 3.57
C PRO A 74 -13.38 -13.18 4.06
N ARG A 75 -14.35 -13.14 3.15
CA ARG A 75 -15.70 -12.63 3.39
C ARG A 75 -16.74 -13.55 2.76
N GLY A 76 -17.99 -13.45 3.23
CA GLY A 76 -19.12 -14.08 2.57
C GLY A 76 -19.36 -13.52 1.16
N PRO A 77 -20.07 -14.28 0.27
CA PRO A 77 -20.34 -13.83 -1.10
C PRO A 77 -21.02 -12.46 -1.17
N ASP A 78 -22.05 -12.25 -0.35
CA ASP A 78 -22.82 -10.99 -0.32
C ASP A 78 -21.95 -9.79 0.11
N GLU A 79 -21.05 -9.98 1.10
CA GLU A 79 -20.13 -8.94 1.56
C GLU A 79 -19.07 -8.59 0.50
N LYS A 80 -18.64 -9.58 -0.28
CA LYS A 80 -17.72 -9.35 -1.42
C LYS A 80 -18.41 -8.54 -2.51
N GLU A 81 -19.64 -8.91 -2.86
CA GLU A 81 -20.44 -8.21 -3.87
C GLU A 81 -20.73 -6.76 -3.43
N GLU A 82 -21.14 -6.55 -2.17
CA GLU A 82 -21.37 -5.23 -1.61
C GLU A 82 -20.11 -4.35 -1.66
N LEU A 83 -18.95 -4.91 -1.26
CA LEU A 83 -17.67 -4.20 -1.29
C LEU A 83 -17.27 -3.80 -2.71
N ILE A 84 -17.34 -4.73 -3.66
CA ILE A 84 -17.04 -4.47 -5.07
C ILE A 84 -18.00 -3.41 -5.62
N GLY A 85 -19.31 -3.57 -5.43
CA GLY A 85 -20.31 -2.60 -5.87
C GLY A 85 -20.11 -1.21 -5.26
N ARG A 86 -19.63 -1.13 -4.01
CA ARG A 86 -19.26 0.14 -3.38
C ARG A 86 -18.06 0.79 -4.09
N ILE A 87 -17.00 0.02 -4.38
CA ILE A 87 -15.82 0.53 -5.06
C ILE A 87 -16.18 1.02 -6.47
N GLU A 88 -17.01 0.27 -7.20
CA GLU A 88 -17.50 0.64 -8.53
C GLU A 88 -18.30 1.95 -8.50
N ARG A 89 -19.25 2.08 -7.58
CA ARG A 89 -20.00 3.32 -7.40
C ARG A 89 -19.06 4.49 -7.10
N GLU A 90 -18.17 4.34 -6.14
CA GLU A 90 -17.20 5.39 -5.80
C GLU A 90 -16.26 5.74 -6.98
N ALA A 91 -15.97 4.80 -7.88
CA ALA A 91 -15.12 5.05 -9.04
C ALA A 91 -15.84 5.81 -10.16
N TYR A 92 -17.12 5.54 -10.38
CA TYR A 92 -17.82 5.98 -11.60
C TYR A 92 -19.03 6.88 -11.39
N GLU A 93 -19.60 6.94 -10.17
CA GLU A 93 -20.66 7.91 -9.86
C GLU A 93 -20.03 9.28 -9.58
N THR A 94 -20.32 10.25 -10.43
CA THR A 94 -19.93 11.65 -10.21
C THR A 94 -20.87 12.28 -9.21
N THR A 95 -20.36 13.21 -8.40
CA THR A 95 -21.12 13.97 -7.39
C THR A 95 -22.22 14.85 -8.01
N GLU A 96 -22.35 14.89 -9.33
CA GLU A 96 -23.30 15.71 -10.08
C GLU A 96 -24.72 15.14 -10.12
N GLU A 97 -24.93 13.83 -9.87
CA GLU A 97 -26.27 13.24 -9.85
C GLU A 97 -27.07 13.55 -8.57
N LYS A 98 -26.46 14.13 -7.55
CA LYS A 98 -27.18 14.57 -6.32
C LYS A 98 -27.85 15.96 -6.43
N GLY A 99 -27.74 16.61 -7.57
CA GLY A 99 -28.24 18.00 -7.78
C GLY A 99 -29.25 18.19 -8.88
N SER A 100 -29.64 17.19 -9.66
CA SER A 100 -30.56 17.40 -10.80
C SER A 100 -31.74 16.43 -10.84
N GLU A 101 -32.57 16.43 -9.79
CA GLU A 101 -34.00 16.18 -9.93
C GLU A 101 -34.74 17.48 -10.25
N ALA A 102 -34.35 18.19 -11.30
CA ALA A 102 -35.17 19.23 -11.87
C ALA A 102 -34.74 19.52 -13.31
N GLN A 103 -35.65 19.21 -14.21
CA GLN A 103 -35.76 19.60 -15.62
C GLN A 103 -35.17 18.65 -16.67
N SER A 104 -36.12 17.87 -17.17
CA SER A 104 -36.12 17.25 -18.49
C SER A 104 -36.09 18.31 -19.58
N ASP A 105 -35.07 18.30 -20.43
CA ASP A 105 -35.27 18.74 -21.81
C ASP A 105 -34.54 17.80 -22.77
N LYS A 106 -35.33 17.17 -23.62
CA LYS A 106 -34.91 16.30 -24.72
C LYS A 106 -34.43 17.17 -25.86
N SER A 107 -33.17 17.08 -26.20
CA SER A 107 -32.71 17.13 -27.62
C SER A 107 -31.20 17.34 -27.68
N ASN A 108 -30.42 16.36 -27.97
CA ASN A 108 -29.53 16.38 -29.12
C ASN A 108 -28.83 15.01 -29.32
N SER A 109 -29.13 14.38 -30.43
CA SER A 109 -28.45 13.20 -30.96
C SER A 109 -27.15 13.68 -31.62
N GLY A 110 -26.02 13.17 -31.14
CA GLY A 110 -24.79 13.37 -31.89
C GLY A 110 -23.51 12.97 -31.15
N SER A 111 -22.97 11.86 -31.57
CA SER A 111 -21.62 11.31 -31.29
C SER A 111 -21.61 10.07 -30.41
N ARG A 112 -21.68 8.92 -31.07
CA ARG A 112 -21.28 7.62 -30.52
C ARG A 112 -19.76 7.61 -30.31
N GLY A 113 -19.27 8.21 -29.24
CA GLY A 113 -17.99 7.86 -28.65
C GLY A 113 -18.13 6.45 -28.09
N GLY A 114 -17.30 5.49 -28.56
CA GLY A 114 -17.34 4.12 -28.08
C GLY A 114 -17.28 4.10 -26.56
N ALA A 115 -18.22 3.41 -25.92
CA ALA A 115 -18.29 3.28 -24.47
C ALA A 115 -16.91 2.74 -24.01
N LYS A 116 -16.13 3.55 -23.27
CA LYS A 116 -14.89 3.08 -22.66
C LYS A 116 -15.27 1.89 -21.77
N SER A 117 -14.69 0.72 -22.02
CA SER A 117 -14.85 -0.44 -21.16
C SER A 117 -14.48 -0.04 -19.75
N ARG A 118 -15.39 -0.23 -18.78
CA ARG A 118 -15.11 0.04 -17.35
C ARG A 118 -14.17 -1.04 -16.81
N THR A 119 -13.39 -0.71 -15.79
CA THR A 119 -12.57 -1.66 -15.04
C THR A 119 -13.44 -2.80 -14.48
N GLU A 120 -13.05 -4.02 -14.71
CA GLU A 120 -13.63 -5.19 -14.05
C GLU A 120 -12.98 -5.36 -12.67
N PHE A 121 -13.78 -5.32 -11.62
CA PHE A 121 -13.30 -5.56 -10.26
C PHE A 121 -13.51 -7.03 -9.87
N ARG A 122 -12.50 -7.60 -9.21
CA ARG A 122 -12.54 -8.97 -8.69
C ARG A 122 -12.03 -9.02 -7.26
N PHE A 123 -12.65 -9.86 -6.45
CA PHE A 123 -12.21 -10.10 -5.07
C PHE A 123 -11.34 -11.35 -5.00
N LEU A 124 -10.29 -11.29 -4.15
CA LEU A 124 -9.45 -12.44 -3.76
C LEU A 124 -9.39 -12.53 -2.24
N ASP A 125 -9.62 -13.71 -1.70
CA ASP A 125 -9.47 -13.98 -0.27
C ASP A 125 -7.98 -14.00 0.09
N LEU A 126 -7.57 -13.12 1.01
CA LEU A 126 -6.18 -12.98 1.45
C LEU A 126 -6.10 -12.67 2.94
N ASP A 127 -5.64 -13.62 3.74
CA ASP A 127 -5.17 -13.38 5.11
C ASP A 127 -3.64 -13.48 5.13
N LEU A 128 -2.96 -12.34 5.25
CA LEU A 128 -1.49 -12.28 5.34
C LEU A 128 -0.94 -12.89 6.65
N GLY A 129 -1.80 -13.16 7.62
CA GLY A 129 -1.46 -13.89 8.84
C GLY A 129 -1.44 -15.41 8.68
N SER A 130 -1.67 -15.94 7.46
CA SER A 130 -1.62 -17.36 7.12
C SER A 130 -0.94 -17.54 5.76
N LEU A 131 0.22 -18.18 5.75
CA LEU A 131 0.95 -18.45 4.50
C LEU A 131 0.19 -19.40 3.55
N GLU A 132 -0.69 -20.23 4.10
CA GLU A 132 -1.59 -21.07 3.32
C GLU A 132 -2.53 -20.24 2.46
N THR A 133 -3.20 -19.24 3.06
CA THR A 133 -4.12 -18.36 2.33
C THR A 133 -3.40 -17.46 1.34
N VAL A 134 -2.18 -17.03 1.64
CA VAL A 134 -1.33 -16.28 0.70
C VAL A 134 -1.04 -17.13 -0.55
N ARG A 135 -0.70 -18.41 -0.38
CA ARG A 135 -0.47 -19.35 -1.50
C ARG A 135 -1.75 -19.58 -2.30
N ALA A 136 -2.88 -19.76 -1.62
CA ALA A 136 -4.18 -19.94 -2.27
C ALA A 136 -4.59 -18.70 -3.08
N CYS A 137 -4.43 -17.51 -2.52
CA CYS A 137 -4.69 -16.25 -3.20
C CYS A 137 -3.84 -16.09 -4.46
N ALA A 138 -2.53 -16.33 -4.37
CA ALA A 138 -1.64 -16.26 -5.51
C ALA A 138 -2.01 -17.30 -6.59
N ALA A 139 -2.32 -18.55 -6.20
CA ALA A 139 -2.73 -19.59 -7.12
C ALA A 139 -4.05 -19.23 -7.84
N GLU A 140 -5.04 -18.71 -7.12
CA GLU A 140 -6.31 -18.25 -7.71
C GLU A 140 -6.09 -17.12 -8.72
N PHE A 141 -5.22 -16.16 -8.40
CA PHE A 141 -4.84 -15.09 -9.32
C PHE A 141 -4.19 -15.65 -10.59
N LEU A 142 -3.20 -16.54 -10.45
CA LEU A 142 -2.42 -17.10 -11.55
C LEU A 142 -3.25 -18.02 -12.48
N VAL A 143 -4.33 -18.63 -12.00
CA VAL A 143 -5.27 -19.39 -12.84
C VAL A 143 -6.08 -18.46 -13.74
N ARG A 144 -6.30 -17.20 -13.30
CA ARG A 144 -7.16 -16.23 -14.01
C ARG A 144 -6.39 -15.26 -14.89
N GLU A 145 -5.10 -15.03 -14.58
CA GLU A 145 -4.31 -13.97 -15.19
C GLU A 145 -2.92 -14.44 -15.62
N GLU A 146 -2.57 -14.10 -16.85
CA GLU A 146 -1.23 -14.30 -17.42
C GLU A 146 -0.37 -13.04 -17.31
N ARG A 147 -0.94 -11.92 -16.80
CA ARG A 147 -0.24 -10.65 -16.63
C ARG A 147 -0.55 -9.99 -15.28
N LEU A 148 0.42 -9.25 -14.79
CA LEU A 148 0.26 -8.35 -13.64
C LEU A 148 1.11 -7.10 -13.88
N ASP A 149 0.47 -5.95 -14.01
CA ASP A 149 1.18 -4.69 -14.29
C ASP A 149 1.51 -3.92 -13.03
N VAL A 150 0.60 -3.92 -12.04
CA VAL A 150 0.82 -3.20 -10.78
C VAL A 150 0.38 -4.07 -9.60
N LEU A 151 1.34 -4.36 -8.72
CA LEU A 151 1.10 -5.00 -7.42
C LEU A 151 1.27 -3.95 -6.32
N VAL A 152 0.20 -3.68 -5.55
CA VAL A 152 0.24 -2.74 -4.42
C VAL A 152 0.14 -3.53 -3.11
N LEU A 153 1.25 -3.64 -2.40
CA LEU A 153 1.37 -4.28 -1.09
C LEU A 153 0.99 -3.26 -0.01
N ASN A 154 -0.33 -3.03 0.14
CA ASN A 154 -0.87 -1.98 0.99
C ASN A 154 -1.37 -2.47 2.35
N ALA A 155 -1.85 -3.72 2.45
CA ALA A 155 -2.38 -4.26 3.70
C ALA A 155 -1.39 -4.12 4.87
N GLY A 156 -1.91 -3.96 6.06
CA GLY A 156 -1.07 -3.90 7.23
C GLY A 156 -1.82 -3.59 8.50
N ILE A 157 -1.24 -3.99 9.61
CA ILE A 157 -1.76 -3.76 10.96
C ILE A 157 -0.82 -2.85 11.76
N ILE A 158 -1.39 -2.12 12.70
CA ILE A 158 -0.69 -1.27 13.66
C ILE A 158 -1.39 -1.34 15.01
N ARG A 159 -0.65 -1.16 16.10
CA ARG A 159 -1.20 -1.06 17.46
C ARG A 159 -1.99 -2.28 17.95
N VAL A 160 -1.59 -3.47 17.49
CA VAL A 160 -2.14 -4.72 18.03
C VAL A 160 -1.36 -5.19 19.26
N ALA A 161 -2.01 -5.97 20.10
CA ALA A 161 -1.37 -6.65 21.22
C ALA A 161 -0.22 -7.56 20.74
N ALA A 162 0.69 -7.92 21.65
CA ALA A 162 1.72 -8.90 21.36
C ALA A 162 1.07 -10.26 21.05
N GLY A 163 1.41 -10.83 19.92
CA GLY A 163 0.85 -12.09 19.41
C GLY A 163 1.65 -12.59 18.22
N THR A 164 1.23 -13.72 17.66
CA THR A 164 1.86 -14.35 16.51
C THR A 164 0.83 -14.67 15.43
N THR A 165 1.32 -14.78 14.18
CA THR A 165 0.58 -15.38 13.08
C THR A 165 0.40 -16.88 13.27
N ARG A 166 -0.31 -17.53 12.35
CA ARG A 166 -0.52 -18.98 12.36
C ARG A 166 0.82 -19.75 12.34
N GLU A 167 1.82 -19.24 11.65
CA GLU A 167 3.17 -19.85 11.52
C GLU A 167 4.14 -19.39 12.62
N GLY A 168 3.66 -18.64 13.62
CA GLY A 168 4.43 -18.24 14.79
C GLY A 168 5.26 -16.98 14.64
N TYR A 169 5.13 -16.20 13.54
CA TYR A 169 5.80 -14.91 13.41
C TYR A 169 5.10 -13.84 14.25
N GLU A 170 5.87 -12.90 14.84
CA GLU A 170 5.30 -11.71 15.48
C GLU A 170 4.26 -11.05 14.58
N SER A 171 3.11 -10.68 15.13
CA SER A 171 1.92 -10.32 14.34
C SER A 171 2.18 -9.22 13.30
N HIS A 172 2.90 -8.12 13.66
CA HIS A 172 3.21 -7.08 12.69
C HIS A 172 4.22 -7.57 11.64
N PHE A 173 5.25 -8.30 12.07
CA PHE A 173 6.26 -8.81 11.16
C PHE A 173 5.68 -9.86 10.20
N GLY A 174 4.88 -10.78 10.72
CA GLY A 174 4.23 -11.82 9.93
C GLY A 174 3.25 -11.24 8.90
N ILE A 175 2.32 -10.39 9.33
CA ILE A 175 1.26 -9.86 8.45
C ILE A 175 1.82 -8.78 7.51
N ASN A 176 2.54 -7.77 8.05
CA ASN A 176 2.98 -6.66 7.22
C ASN A 176 4.12 -7.06 6.27
N TYR A 177 5.01 -7.97 6.69
CA TYR A 177 6.20 -8.31 5.94
C TYR A 177 6.19 -9.73 5.34
N ILE A 178 6.12 -10.79 6.17
CA ILE A 178 6.27 -12.19 5.69
C ILE A 178 5.20 -12.56 4.67
N GLY A 179 3.93 -12.25 4.97
CA GLY A 179 2.83 -12.50 4.04
C GLY A 179 3.03 -11.80 2.70
N HIS A 180 3.47 -10.53 2.72
CA HIS A 180 3.77 -9.78 1.51
C HIS A 180 5.02 -10.27 0.78
N ALA A 181 6.06 -10.70 1.50
CA ALA A 181 7.26 -11.29 0.91
C ALA A 181 6.91 -12.58 0.14
N LEU A 182 6.09 -13.46 0.74
CA LEU A 182 5.61 -14.66 0.07
C LEU A 182 4.74 -14.32 -1.15
N LEU A 183 3.76 -13.41 -1.01
CA LEU A 183 2.92 -13.00 -2.13
C LEU A 183 3.75 -12.45 -3.29
N SER A 184 4.72 -11.58 -3.00
CA SER A 184 5.65 -11.04 -4.00
C SER A 184 6.44 -12.15 -4.69
N ARG A 185 7.01 -13.09 -3.91
CA ARG A 185 7.76 -14.23 -4.45
C ARG A 185 6.93 -15.08 -5.43
N LEU A 186 5.64 -15.29 -5.12
CA LEU A 186 4.74 -16.08 -5.95
C LEU A 186 4.31 -15.35 -7.23
N LEU A 187 4.18 -14.02 -7.18
CA LEU A 187 3.69 -13.22 -8.31
C LEU A 187 4.81 -12.57 -9.14
N ILE A 188 6.07 -12.55 -8.66
CA ILE A 188 7.19 -11.93 -9.39
C ILE A 188 7.42 -12.54 -10.77
N PRO A 189 7.28 -13.87 -11.01
CA PRO A 189 7.43 -14.43 -12.34
C PRO A 189 6.46 -13.80 -13.36
N THR A 190 5.19 -13.60 -12.96
CA THR A 190 4.18 -12.96 -13.80
C THR A 190 4.48 -11.47 -14.05
N LEU A 191 4.97 -10.75 -13.04
CA LEU A 191 5.42 -9.35 -13.21
C LEU A 191 6.59 -9.25 -14.18
N VAL A 192 7.59 -10.13 -14.07
CA VAL A 192 8.74 -10.20 -14.99
C VAL A 192 8.28 -10.52 -16.39
N GLN A 193 7.44 -11.55 -16.57
CA GLN A 193 6.85 -11.89 -17.85
C GLN A 193 6.09 -10.71 -18.47
N THR A 194 5.29 -9.99 -17.66
CA THR A 194 4.55 -8.79 -18.10
C THR A 194 5.50 -7.70 -18.59
N ALA A 195 6.59 -7.46 -17.87
CA ALA A 195 7.59 -6.46 -18.25
C ALA A 195 8.32 -6.83 -19.54
N GLU A 196 8.78 -8.08 -19.67
CA GLU A 196 9.64 -8.52 -20.77
C GLU A 196 8.85 -8.83 -22.05
N GLN A 197 7.78 -9.63 -21.93
CA GLN A 197 7.06 -10.14 -23.12
C GLN A 197 6.01 -9.15 -23.63
N LEU A 198 5.38 -8.39 -22.71
CA LEU A 198 4.36 -7.42 -23.08
C LEU A 198 4.92 -5.98 -23.14
N HIS A 199 6.21 -5.81 -22.91
CA HIS A 199 6.89 -4.51 -22.87
C HIS A 199 6.14 -3.49 -22.00
N SER A 200 5.55 -3.98 -20.90
CA SER A 200 4.78 -3.16 -19.97
C SER A 200 5.65 -2.64 -18.84
N ASP A 201 5.34 -1.47 -18.33
CA ASP A 201 5.94 -0.91 -17.11
C ASP A 201 5.34 -1.63 -15.89
N ALA A 202 5.89 -2.83 -15.56
CA ALA A 202 5.44 -3.61 -14.44
C ALA A 202 6.03 -3.08 -13.12
N ARG A 203 5.20 -3.01 -12.05
CA ARG A 203 5.57 -2.34 -10.80
C ARG A 203 5.11 -3.07 -9.56
N ILE A 204 5.90 -2.92 -8.48
CA ILE A 204 5.51 -3.26 -7.10
C ILE A 204 5.58 -1.99 -6.25
N VAL A 205 4.45 -1.60 -5.66
CA VAL A 205 4.36 -0.51 -4.70
C VAL A 205 4.25 -1.10 -3.30
N VAL A 206 5.24 -0.84 -2.46
CA VAL A 206 5.32 -1.39 -1.10
C VAL A 206 4.97 -0.30 -0.08
N VAL A 207 3.85 -0.47 0.62
CA VAL A 207 3.40 0.56 1.59
C VAL A 207 4.10 0.38 2.93
N SER A 208 5.17 1.14 3.12
CA SER A 208 5.90 1.26 4.36
C SER A 208 5.36 2.43 5.21
N SER A 209 6.17 3.01 6.06
CA SER A 209 5.81 4.13 6.95
C SER A 209 7.07 4.84 7.45
N GLU A 210 6.95 6.14 7.79
CA GLU A 210 7.97 6.84 8.61
C GLU A 210 8.26 6.09 9.91
N GLY A 211 7.28 5.29 10.39
CA GLY A 211 7.41 4.43 11.56
C GLY A 211 8.53 3.39 11.49
N HIS A 212 9.14 3.13 10.32
CA HIS A 212 10.31 2.27 10.19
C HIS A 212 11.50 2.76 11.03
N ALA A 213 11.60 4.08 11.29
CA ALA A 213 12.63 4.66 12.15
C ALA A 213 12.49 4.26 13.62
N MET A 214 11.31 3.76 14.04
CA MET A 214 11.05 3.27 15.40
C MET A 214 11.43 1.78 15.58
N ALA A 215 12.03 1.13 14.59
CA ALA A 215 12.55 -0.23 14.72
C ALA A 215 13.51 -0.33 15.92
N PRO A 216 13.61 -1.50 16.58
CA PRO A 216 14.53 -1.68 17.72
C PRO A 216 15.97 -1.44 17.29
N LYS A 217 16.86 -1.24 18.29
CA LYS A 217 18.29 -1.10 18.04
C LYS A 217 18.81 -2.35 17.31
N GLY A 218 19.55 -2.14 16.23
CA GLY A 218 20.02 -3.21 15.33
C GLY A 218 19.00 -3.58 14.24
N GLY A 219 17.86 -2.89 14.17
CA GLY A 219 16.87 -3.07 13.11
C GLY A 219 15.95 -4.26 13.34
N ILE A 220 16.19 -5.38 12.67
CA ILE A 220 15.35 -6.57 12.72
C ILE A 220 15.94 -7.58 13.72
N GLN A 221 15.10 -8.03 14.66
CA GLN A 221 15.51 -9.01 15.70
C GLN A 221 15.21 -10.44 15.21
N PHE A 222 16.01 -10.96 14.29
CA PHE A 222 15.81 -12.24 13.63
C PHE A 222 15.65 -13.42 14.60
N ASP A 223 16.30 -13.37 15.78
CA ASP A 223 16.19 -14.35 16.85
C ASP A 223 14.85 -14.30 17.61
N LYS A 224 14.05 -13.24 17.42
CA LYS A 224 12.81 -12.99 18.17
C LYS A 224 11.56 -12.89 17.31
N VAL A 225 11.70 -12.66 16.01
CA VAL A 225 10.52 -12.48 15.12
C VAL A 225 9.62 -13.70 15.04
N LYS A 226 10.09 -14.89 15.50
CA LYS A 226 9.27 -16.10 15.70
C LYS A 226 8.76 -16.25 17.13
N THR A 227 8.53 -15.15 17.81
CA THR A 227 7.90 -15.06 19.14
C THR A 227 6.93 -13.88 19.16
N PRO A 228 6.06 -13.72 20.16
CA PRO A 228 5.18 -12.55 20.27
C PRO A 228 5.91 -11.22 20.47
N CYS A 229 7.23 -11.23 20.69
CA CYS A 229 8.03 -10.04 21.02
C CYS A 229 7.41 -9.17 22.15
N ALA A 230 6.84 -9.82 23.19
CA ALA A 230 6.02 -9.17 24.23
C ALA A 230 6.78 -8.09 25.04
N LYS A 231 8.12 -8.15 25.10
CA LYS A 231 8.95 -7.14 25.75
C LYS A 231 9.22 -5.91 24.88
N MET A 232 8.86 -5.94 23.58
CA MET A 232 8.95 -4.79 22.69
C MET A 232 7.66 -3.99 22.75
N SER A 233 7.77 -2.65 22.66
CA SER A 233 6.60 -1.81 22.45
C SER A 233 5.94 -2.12 21.08
N TYR A 234 4.65 -1.81 20.95
CA TYR A 234 3.97 -1.99 19.65
C TYR A 234 4.64 -1.14 18.55
N THR A 235 5.20 0.04 18.88
CA THR A 235 5.92 0.90 17.93
C THR A 235 7.20 0.26 17.42
N GLN A 236 7.94 -0.46 18.28
CA GLN A 236 9.13 -1.21 17.85
C GLN A 236 8.77 -2.40 16.97
N ARG A 237 7.74 -3.18 17.33
CA ARG A 237 7.26 -4.31 16.53
C ARG A 237 6.76 -3.84 15.16
N TYR A 238 5.94 -2.80 15.13
CA TYR A 238 5.49 -2.17 13.89
C TYR A 238 6.68 -1.61 13.09
N GLY A 239 7.57 -0.86 13.75
CA GLY A 239 8.74 -0.25 13.11
C GLY A 239 9.64 -1.26 12.42
N GLN A 240 9.94 -2.40 13.06
CA GLN A 240 10.74 -3.44 12.41
C GLN A 240 10.03 -4.06 11.20
N SER A 241 8.70 -4.24 11.23
CA SER A 241 7.96 -4.73 10.08
C SER A 241 7.99 -3.76 8.88
N LYS A 242 7.92 -2.45 9.16
CA LYS A 242 8.00 -1.40 8.13
C LYS A 242 9.42 -1.18 7.61
N LEU A 243 10.44 -1.39 8.46
CA LEU A 243 11.84 -1.45 8.05
C LEU A 243 12.09 -2.63 7.11
N ALA A 244 11.55 -3.80 7.43
CA ALA A 244 11.66 -5.00 6.60
C ALA A 244 11.06 -4.81 5.20
N LEU A 245 9.94 -4.06 5.08
CA LEU A 245 9.34 -3.72 3.79
C LEU A 245 10.25 -2.83 2.92
N ILE A 246 11.01 -1.91 3.51
CA ILE A 246 12.02 -1.14 2.77
C ILE A 246 13.16 -2.07 2.32
N GLY A 247 13.61 -2.97 3.18
CA GLY A 247 14.59 -4.01 2.82
C GLY A 247 14.10 -4.87 1.64
N LEU A 248 12.85 -5.36 1.69
CA LEU A 248 12.22 -6.11 0.60
C LEU A 248 12.25 -5.32 -0.72
N THR A 249 11.91 -4.04 -0.67
CA THR A 249 11.91 -3.15 -1.85
C THR A 249 13.28 -3.09 -2.51
N LYS A 250 14.35 -2.91 -1.72
CA LYS A 250 15.73 -2.88 -2.22
C LYS A 250 16.14 -4.21 -2.84
N GLN A 251 15.79 -5.31 -2.19
CA GLN A 251 16.14 -6.65 -2.65
C GLN A 251 15.41 -7.04 -3.94
N LEU A 252 14.11 -6.78 -4.03
CA LEU A 252 13.34 -7.04 -5.24
C LEU A 252 13.85 -6.19 -6.42
N ALA A 253 14.10 -4.90 -6.21
CA ALA A 253 14.60 -4.00 -7.25
C ALA A 253 15.97 -4.45 -7.79
N ARG A 254 16.87 -4.95 -6.93
CA ARG A 254 18.20 -5.42 -7.32
C ARG A 254 18.15 -6.75 -8.09
N ARG A 255 17.25 -7.64 -7.72
CA ARG A 255 17.14 -8.98 -8.30
C ARG A 255 16.29 -9.04 -9.56
N TYR A 256 15.32 -8.14 -9.66
CA TYR A 256 14.36 -8.08 -10.76
C TYR A 256 14.33 -6.67 -11.37
N PRO A 257 15.43 -6.26 -12.05
CA PRO A 257 15.56 -4.90 -12.59
C PRO A 257 14.53 -4.57 -13.67
N GLN A 258 13.85 -5.57 -14.25
CA GLN A 258 12.76 -5.40 -15.21
C GLN A 258 11.50 -4.84 -14.56
N VAL A 259 11.33 -5.01 -13.23
CA VAL A 259 10.17 -4.56 -12.48
C VAL A 259 10.54 -3.36 -11.63
N LYS A 260 9.81 -2.26 -11.74
CA LYS A 260 10.00 -1.10 -10.86
C LYS A 260 9.43 -1.40 -9.46
N VAL A 261 10.25 -1.32 -8.44
CA VAL A 261 9.84 -1.57 -7.05
C VAL A 261 10.10 -0.33 -6.20
N ALA A 262 9.08 0.22 -5.56
CA ALA A 262 9.23 1.40 -4.72
C ALA A 262 8.52 1.24 -3.37
N ALA A 263 9.18 1.64 -2.29
CA ALA A 263 8.53 1.76 -0.98
C ALA A 263 7.97 3.18 -0.80
N VAL A 264 6.77 3.29 -0.23
CA VAL A 264 6.11 4.58 -0.02
C VAL A 264 5.58 4.72 1.41
N HIS A 265 5.61 5.95 1.93
CA HIS A 265 4.87 6.35 3.11
C HIS A 265 3.64 7.17 2.69
N PRO A 266 2.43 6.87 3.19
CA PRO A 266 1.21 7.59 2.82
C PRO A 266 1.09 8.99 3.48
N GLY A 267 1.98 9.33 4.41
CA GLY A 267 1.76 10.43 5.34
C GLY A 267 0.94 9.96 6.54
N ARG A 268 0.71 10.87 7.48
CA ARG A 268 -0.13 10.60 8.66
C ARG A 268 -1.60 10.78 8.30
N VAL A 269 -2.21 9.71 7.83
CA VAL A 269 -3.61 9.73 7.39
C VAL A 269 -4.53 9.42 8.56
N VAL A 270 -5.61 10.20 8.72
CA VAL A 270 -6.71 9.83 9.60
C VAL A 270 -7.52 8.74 8.88
N THR A 271 -7.32 7.50 9.32
CA THR A 271 -8.09 6.35 8.85
C THR A 271 -9.18 5.98 9.85
N GLY A 272 -10.16 5.18 9.45
CA GLY A 272 -11.17 4.62 10.36
C GLY A 272 -10.56 3.89 11.55
N MET A 273 -9.35 3.34 11.41
CA MET A 273 -8.55 2.77 12.50
C MET A 273 -8.16 3.82 13.56
N ALA A 274 -7.87 5.06 13.17
CA ALA A 274 -7.59 6.16 14.11
C ALA A 274 -8.87 6.60 14.85
N TYR A 275 -10.03 6.52 14.18
CA TYR A 275 -11.32 6.85 14.78
C TYR A 275 -11.76 5.81 15.84
N SER A 276 -11.56 4.51 15.59
CA SER A 276 -11.83 3.48 16.60
C SER A 276 -10.97 3.66 17.87
N LEU A 277 -9.72 4.11 17.72
CA LEU A 277 -8.83 4.42 18.85
C LEU A 277 -9.29 5.64 19.67
N SER A 278 -10.00 6.61 19.06
CA SER A 278 -10.53 7.76 19.80
C SER A 278 -11.63 7.37 20.80
N LYS A 279 -12.27 6.22 20.61
CA LYS A 279 -13.27 5.68 21.56
C LYS A 279 -12.63 5.04 22.80
N GLU A 280 -11.39 4.57 22.69
CA GLU A 280 -10.71 3.80 23.74
C GLU A 280 -9.65 4.60 24.50
N SER A 281 -9.15 5.72 23.97
CA SER A 281 -8.07 6.50 24.57
C SER A 281 -8.46 7.94 24.86
N LEU A 282 -8.46 8.31 26.14
CA LEU A 282 -8.68 9.68 26.61
C LEU A 282 -7.64 10.66 25.98
N LEU A 283 -6.41 10.20 25.80
CA LEU A 283 -5.33 11.00 25.20
C LEU A 283 -5.65 11.33 23.74
N VAL A 284 -6.17 10.36 22.97
CA VAL A 284 -6.57 10.57 21.57
C VAL A 284 -7.76 11.52 21.47
N ARG A 285 -8.68 11.48 22.45
CA ARG A 285 -9.81 12.44 22.53
C ARG A 285 -9.33 13.87 22.80
N ILE A 286 -8.33 14.04 23.66
CA ILE A 286 -7.77 15.37 24.00
C ILE A 286 -6.94 15.92 22.85
N THR A 287 -6.18 15.07 22.13
CA THR A 287 -5.34 15.47 21.00
C THR A 287 -6.08 15.50 19.66
N GLY A 288 -7.28 14.93 19.59
CA GLY A 288 -8.13 14.90 18.39
C GLY A 288 -8.32 16.25 17.69
N PRO A 289 -8.58 17.35 18.40
CA PRO A 289 -8.68 18.69 17.80
C PRO A 289 -7.40 19.17 17.09
N LEU A 290 -6.23 18.62 17.47
CA LEU A 290 -4.94 18.91 16.82
C LEU A 290 -4.64 17.99 15.63
N ALA A 291 -5.44 16.94 15.42
CA ALA A 291 -5.24 15.99 14.32
C ALA A 291 -5.16 16.66 12.93
N PRO A 292 -5.98 17.67 12.57
CA PRO A 292 -5.87 18.35 11.29
C PRO A 292 -4.53 19.08 11.07
N LEU A 293 -3.82 19.42 12.17
CA LEU A 293 -2.49 20.05 12.08
C LEU A 293 -1.37 19.05 11.81
N ILE A 294 -1.60 17.76 12.09
CA ILE A 294 -0.57 16.70 12.05
C ILE A 294 -0.89 15.66 10.98
N CYS A 295 -2.17 15.46 10.67
CA CYS A 295 -2.66 14.43 9.76
C CYS A 295 -3.17 15.05 8.46
N VAL A 296 -3.15 14.25 7.40
CA VAL A 296 -3.63 14.63 6.08
C VAL A 296 -4.94 13.90 5.75
N PRO A 297 -5.81 14.50 4.92
CA PRO A 297 -6.98 13.81 4.40
C PRO A 297 -6.60 12.54 3.63
N LEU A 298 -7.49 11.55 3.62
CA LEU A 298 -7.30 10.28 2.92
C LEU A 298 -6.95 10.46 1.44
N ALA A 299 -7.65 11.36 0.75
CA ALA A 299 -7.39 11.68 -0.66
C ALA A 299 -5.98 12.24 -0.93
N THR A 300 -5.37 12.87 0.09
CA THR A 300 -3.98 13.34 0.00
C THR A 300 -3.00 12.21 0.32
N GLY A 301 -3.30 11.39 1.34
CA GLY A 301 -2.44 10.28 1.75
C GLY A 301 -2.26 9.20 0.67
N VAL A 302 -3.29 8.96 -0.13
CA VAL A 302 -3.23 7.98 -1.21
C VAL A 302 -2.36 8.42 -2.40
N ARG A 303 -2.08 9.72 -2.54
CA ARG A 303 -1.33 10.26 -3.71
C ARG A 303 0.04 9.62 -3.88
N ASN A 304 0.72 9.28 -2.78
CA ASN A 304 2.03 8.63 -2.89
C ASN A 304 1.95 7.19 -3.43
N HIS A 305 0.86 6.47 -3.13
CA HIS A 305 0.58 5.15 -3.74
C HIS A 305 0.36 5.28 -5.24
N LEU A 306 -0.49 6.23 -5.63
CA LEU A 306 -0.85 6.48 -7.03
C LEU A 306 0.35 6.96 -7.83
N TRP A 307 1.14 7.88 -7.27
CA TRP A 307 2.38 8.35 -7.87
C TRP A 307 3.36 7.19 -8.10
N ALA A 308 3.60 6.35 -7.09
CA ALA A 308 4.50 5.21 -7.23
C ALA A 308 3.99 4.16 -8.22
N ALA A 309 2.66 3.99 -8.32
CA ALA A 309 2.04 3.07 -9.26
C ALA A 309 2.10 3.56 -10.72
N THR A 310 2.24 4.87 -10.97
CA THR A 310 2.00 5.42 -12.32
C THR A 310 3.05 6.41 -12.83
N SER A 311 3.78 7.11 -11.94
CA SER A 311 4.73 8.14 -12.38
C SER A 311 5.96 7.54 -13.08
N PRO A 312 6.45 8.15 -14.18
CA PRO A 312 7.72 7.78 -14.80
C PRO A 312 8.93 8.08 -13.90
N ASP A 313 8.82 9.03 -12.96
CA ASP A 313 9.92 9.52 -12.12
C ASP A 313 10.30 8.57 -10.99
N VAL A 314 9.60 7.45 -10.84
CA VAL A 314 9.90 6.42 -9.83
C VAL A 314 11.23 5.75 -10.15
N VAL A 315 12.18 5.86 -9.22
CA VAL A 315 13.45 5.12 -9.25
C VAL A 315 13.30 3.84 -8.44
N SER A 316 13.55 2.70 -9.07
CA SER A 316 13.43 1.38 -8.43
C SER A 316 14.37 1.24 -7.23
N GLY A 317 13.92 0.59 -6.17
CA GLY A 317 14.68 0.33 -4.95
C GLY A 317 14.65 1.48 -3.91
N LYS A 318 13.98 2.59 -4.20
CA LYS A 318 13.92 3.76 -3.31
C LYS A 318 12.69 3.75 -2.39
N TYR A 319 12.86 4.45 -1.25
CA TYR A 319 11.78 4.82 -0.34
C TYR A 319 11.38 6.28 -0.57
N TYR A 320 10.07 6.55 -0.54
CA TYR A 320 9.53 7.89 -0.81
C TYR A 320 8.57 8.34 0.29
N GLU A 321 8.77 9.56 0.78
CA GLU A 321 7.75 10.29 1.55
C GLU A 321 6.83 11.07 0.60
N PRO A 322 5.63 11.50 1.07
CA PRO A 322 4.63 12.16 0.23
C PRO A 322 5.11 13.52 -0.33
N VAL A 323 4.93 13.77 -1.61
CA VAL A 323 4.68 12.84 -2.71
C VAL A 323 5.95 12.75 -3.53
N GLY A 324 6.50 11.53 -3.70
CA GLY A 324 7.70 11.33 -4.52
C GLY A 324 9.00 11.91 -3.94
N VAL A 325 9.09 12.19 -2.62
CA VAL A 325 10.29 12.73 -1.98
C VAL A 325 11.22 11.61 -1.54
N PRO A 326 12.36 11.39 -2.22
CA PRO A 326 13.28 10.30 -1.89
C PRO A 326 14.21 10.66 -0.71
N ASP A 327 15.03 9.68 -0.30
CA ASP A 327 16.17 9.78 0.60
C ASP A 327 15.83 10.23 2.04
N LYS A 328 14.58 9.96 2.47
CA LYS A 328 14.07 10.25 3.82
C LYS A 328 14.09 9.05 4.77
N GLU A 329 14.51 7.90 4.28
CA GLU A 329 14.65 6.69 5.09
C GLU A 329 15.73 6.83 6.16
N SER A 330 15.54 6.09 7.27
CA SER A 330 16.47 6.05 8.41
C SER A 330 17.82 5.40 8.03
N ALA A 331 18.84 5.63 8.87
CA ALA A 331 20.14 5.00 8.69
C ALA A 331 20.07 3.47 8.62
N MET A 332 19.20 2.83 9.44
CA MET A 332 18.96 1.38 9.39
C MET A 332 18.33 0.94 8.07
N ALA A 333 17.44 1.74 7.49
CA ALA A 333 16.83 1.43 6.19
C ALA A 333 17.80 1.64 5.02
N LYS A 334 18.84 2.45 5.20
CA LYS A 334 19.96 2.63 4.25
C LYS A 334 20.99 1.50 4.31
N ASP A 335 20.99 0.72 5.38
CA ASP A 335 21.94 -0.38 5.56
C ASP A 335 21.64 -1.53 4.59
N ASP A 336 22.52 -1.70 3.59
CA ASP A 336 22.40 -2.78 2.61
C ASP A 336 22.73 -4.14 3.22
N GLY A 337 23.66 -4.22 4.19
CA GLY A 337 23.99 -5.45 4.90
C GLY A 337 22.79 -5.99 5.68
N LEU A 338 22.03 -5.12 6.37
CA LEU A 338 20.78 -5.54 7.03
C LEU A 338 19.73 -6.02 6.01
N SER A 339 19.64 -5.38 4.86
CA SER A 339 18.74 -5.77 3.79
C SER A 339 19.12 -7.12 3.17
N ASP A 340 20.41 -7.39 2.99
CA ASP A 340 20.92 -8.69 2.50
C ASP A 340 20.66 -9.80 3.52
N GLN A 341 20.95 -9.56 4.80
CA GLN A 341 20.64 -10.50 5.89
C GLN A 341 19.15 -10.83 5.97
N LEU A 342 18.29 -9.81 5.81
CA LEU A 342 16.83 -9.99 5.77
C LEU A 342 16.40 -10.90 4.63
N TRP A 343 16.95 -10.69 3.43
CA TRP A 343 16.65 -11.53 2.28
C TRP A 343 17.06 -12.97 2.49
N GLU A 344 18.30 -13.20 2.91
CA GLU A 344 18.82 -14.54 3.17
C GLU A 344 18.01 -15.28 4.24
N TRP A 345 17.61 -14.56 5.28
CA TRP A 345 16.76 -15.11 6.32
C TRP A 345 15.37 -15.47 5.75
N THR A 346 14.77 -14.58 4.98
CA THR A 346 13.44 -14.80 4.38
C THR A 346 13.42 -15.96 3.39
N GLU A 347 14.47 -16.13 2.58
CA GLU A 347 14.59 -17.28 1.65
C GLU A 347 14.67 -18.64 2.39
N LYS A 348 15.17 -18.66 3.61
CA LYS A 348 15.21 -19.88 4.46
C LYS A 348 13.86 -20.16 5.14
N GLU A 349 13.03 -19.15 5.31
CA GLU A 349 11.75 -19.24 6.01
C GLU A 349 10.57 -19.54 5.07
N LEU A 350 10.63 -19.19 3.79
CA LEU A 350 9.59 -19.32 2.76
C LEU A 350 9.92 -20.35 1.69
#